data_df134c92f38700a6803cc4193cb9f7b9
#
_entry.id   df134c92f38700a6803cc4193cb9f7b9
#
_cell.length_a   1.000
_cell.length_b   1.000
_cell.length_c   1.000
_cell.angle_alpha   90.00
_cell.angle_beta   90.00
_cell.angle_gamma   90.00
#
_symmetry.space_group_name_H-M   'P 1'
#
loop_
_entity.id
_entity.type
_entity.pdbx_description
1 polymer ?
#
loop_
_entity_poly.entity_id
_entity_poly.type
_entity_poly.pdbx_seq_one_letter_code
_entity_poly.pdbx_strand_id
1 'polypeptide(L)'
;MAVAVYPGTFDPFTRGHEDLVRRASSIFDEVVVGVADSKNKKPIFNLEERMEIAREVLGHYSNVRVEGFSGLLKDFVRKNNARVIVRGLRAVSDFEYEFQMAGMNRYLLPDVETLFLTPSDQYQFIS
;
A
#
# COMPACT_ATOMS: atom_id res chain seq x y z
N MET A 1 2.20 -3.46 19.31
CA MET A 1 2.12 -2.31 18.41
C MET A 1 2.11 -2.80 16.98
N ALA A 2 1.13 -2.38 16.21
CA ALA A 2 0.96 -2.88 14.86
C ALA A 2 1.48 -1.90 13.83
N VAL A 3 2.41 -2.39 12.99
CA VAL A 3 2.91 -1.67 11.82
C VAL A 3 2.23 -2.29 10.60
N ALA A 4 1.65 -1.44 9.77
CA ALA A 4 1.02 -1.86 8.52
C ALA A 4 1.83 -1.36 7.33
N VAL A 5 1.92 -2.20 6.30
CA VAL A 5 2.54 -1.83 5.04
C VAL A 5 1.44 -1.69 3.99
N TYR A 6 1.46 -0.60 3.26
CA TYR A 6 0.56 -0.39 2.13
C TYR A 6 1.42 -0.35 0.85
N PRO A 7 1.54 -1.47 0.15
CA PRO A 7 2.38 -1.55 -1.04
C PRO A 7 1.62 -1.18 -2.30
N GLY A 8 2.31 -0.64 -3.27
CA GLY A 8 1.72 -0.34 -4.56
C GLY A 8 2.72 0.32 -5.50
N THR A 9 2.30 0.48 -6.75
CA THR A 9 3.11 1.19 -7.72
C THR A 9 3.00 2.70 -7.54
N PHE A 10 1.79 3.19 -7.24
CA PHE A 10 1.51 4.61 -6.98
C PHE A 10 2.04 5.54 -8.08
N ASP A 11 1.54 5.38 -9.26
CA ASP A 11 2.04 6.06 -10.46
C ASP A 11 0.94 6.92 -11.12
N PRO A 12 0.59 8.05 -10.54
CA PRO A 12 1.07 8.63 -9.29
C PRO A 12 0.22 8.26 -8.07
N PHE A 13 0.63 8.71 -6.91
CA PHE A 13 -0.15 8.61 -5.68
C PHE A 13 -1.35 9.57 -5.76
N THR A 14 -2.55 9.04 -5.60
CA THR A 14 -3.80 9.79 -5.81
C THR A 14 -4.52 10.09 -4.50
N ARG A 15 -5.61 10.86 -4.60
CA ARG A 15 -6.46 11.14 -3.44
C ARG A 15 -7.12 9.88 -2.89
N GLY A 16 -7.42 8.91 -3.76
CA GLY A 16 -7.94 7.62 -3.29
C GLY A 16 -6.91 6.88 -2.46
N HIS A 17 -5.65 6.93 -2.86
CA HIS A 17 -4.58 6.35 -2.07
C HIS A 17 -4.41 7.08 -0.74
N GLU A 18 -4.49 8.40 -0.76
CA GLU A 18 -4.38 9.19 0.47
C GLU A 18 -5.51 8.88 1.43
N ASP A 19 -6.74 8.76 0.92
CA ASP A 19 -7.90 8.43 1.76
C ASP A 19 -7.67 7.11 2.50
N LEU A 20 -7.14 6.11 1.79
CA LEU A 20 -6.87 4.82 2.38
C LEU A 20 -5.78 4.92 3.46
N VAL A 21 -4.71 5.65 3.18
CA VAL A 21 -3.62 5.85 4.15
C VAL A 21 -4.14 6.59 5.38
N ARG A 22 -4.96 7.63 5.20
CA ARG A 22 -5.54 8.38 6.31
C ARG A 22 -6.32 7.45 7.23
N ARG A 23 -7.14 6.58 6.66
CA ARG A 23 -7.95 5.65 7.44
C ARG A 23 -7.07 4.60 8.13
N ALA A 24 -6.09 4.07 7.41
CA ALA A 24 -5.17 3.10 8.00
C ALA A 24 -4.35 3.73 9.13
N SER A 25 -3.94 4.99 8.98
CA SER A 25 -3.13 5.67 9.99
C SER A 25 -3.89 5.89 11.29
N SER A 26 -5.22 5.87 11.25
CA SER A 26 -6.04 5.98 12.46
C SER A 26 -6.27 4.63 13.14
N ILE A 27 -5.96 3.53 12.45
CA ILE A 27 -6.16 2.18 12.98
C ILE A 27 -4.84 1.61 13.52
N PHE A 28 -3.75 1.85 12.82
CA PHE A 28 -2.45 1.25 13.14
C PHE A 28 -1.51 2.28 13.74
N ASP A 29 -0.55 1.80 14.51
CA ASP A 29 0.46 2.67 15.14
C ASP A 29 1.36 3.34 14.11
N GLU A 30 1.66 2.61 13.03
CA GLU A 30 2.49 3.14 11.96
C GLU A 30 2.05 2.53 10.63
N VAL A 31 2.08 3.35 9.59
CA VAL A 31 1.80 2.90 8.21
C VAL A 31 3.03 3.20 7.37
N VAL A 32 3.55 2.17 6.71
CA VAL A 32 4.66 2.32 5.76
C VAL A 32 4.09 2.16 4.36
N VAL A 33 4.11 3.24 3.59
CA VAL A 33 3.69 3.21 2.19
C VAL A 33 4.89 2.73 1.38
N GLY A 34 4.77 1.54 0.80
CA GLY A 34 5.85 0.94 0.03
C GLY A 34 5.66 1.16 -1.46
N VAL A 35 6.50 1.99 -2.05
CA VAL A 35 6.44 2.27 -3.48
C VAL A 35 7.31 1.25 -4.21
N ALA A 36 6.67 0.39 -5.00
CA ALA A 36 7.35 -0.71 -5.66
C ALA A 36 8.13 -0.23 -6.89
N ASP A 37 9.39 -0.63 -6.97
CA ASP A 37 10.19 -0.42 -8.16
C ASP A 37 9.90 -1.56 -9.14
N SER A 38 9.07 -1.28 -10.13
CA SER A 38 8.57 -2.29 -11.05
C SER A 38 9.42 -2.28 -12.32
N LYS A 39 10.36 -3.21 -12.41
CA LYS A 39 11.27 -3.29 -13.56
C LYS A 39 10.58 -3.71 -14.85
N ASN A 40 9.45 -4.40 -14.75
CA ASN A 40 8.75 -4.94 -15.92
C ASN A 40 7.67 -4.04 -16.47
N LYS A 41 7.40 -2.94 -15.81
CA LYS A 41 6.43 -1.95 -16.26
C LYS A 41 7.14 -0.66 -16.60
N LYS A 42 6.59 0.08 -17.56
CA LYS A 42 7.10 1.42 -17.88
C LYS A 42 6.22 2.42 -17.16
N PRO A 43 6.60 2.85 -15.96
CA PRO A 43 5.78 3.80 -15.21
C PRO A 43 5.86 5.18 -15.85
N ILE A 44 4.83 5.98 -15.62
CA ILE A 44 4.79 7.38 -16.08
C ILE A 44 5.86 8.18 -15.34
N PHE A 45 5.98 7.94 -14.04
CA PHE A 45 6.99 8.59 -13.19
C PHE A 45 7.99 7.55 -12.71
N ASN A 46 9.25 7.93 -12.60
CA ASN A 46 10.25 7.02 -12.05
C ASN A 46 10.04 6.86 -10.54
N LEU A 47 10.78 5.94 -9.93
CA LEU A 47 10.59 5.63 -8.51
C LEU A 47 10.76 6.85 -7.62
N GLU A 48 11.82 7.64 -7.84
CA GLU A 48 12.07 8.82 -7.02
C GLU A 48 10.94 9.84 -7.13
N GLU A 49 10.42 10.05 -8.34
CA GLU A 49 9.30 10.98 -8.55
C GLU A 49 8.05 10.48 -7.85
N ARG A 50 7.77 9.19 -7.92
CA ARG A 50 6.59 8.60 -7.28
C ARG A 50 6.68 8.72 -5.76
N MET A 51 7.85 8.48 -5.20
CA MET A 51 8.08 8.62 -3.77
C MET A 51 7.92 10.07 -3.32
N GLU A 52 8.46 11.01 -4.12
CA GLU A 52 8.37 12.43 -3.80
C GLU A 52 6.93 12.92 -3.78
N ILE A 53 6.14 12.52 -4.77
CA ILE A 53 4.72 12.88 -4.82
C ILE A 53 4.00 12.33 -3.59
N ALA A 54 4.25 11.08 -3.24
CA ALA A 54 3.63 10.48 -2.07
C ALA A 54 4.04 11.20 -0.78
N ARG A 55 5.31 11.56 -0.65
CA ARG A 55 5.80 12.27 0.53
C ARG A 55 5.16 13.65 0.68
N GLU A 56 4.97 14.37 -0.43
CA GLU A 56 4.32 15.66 -0.39
C GLU A 56 2.89 15.54 0.12
N VAL A 57 2.16 14.54 -0.37
CA VAL A 57 0.77 14.33 0.02
C VAL A 57 0.67 13.89 1.47
N LEU A 58 1.59 13.03 1.92
CA LEU A 58 1.51 12.37 3.22
C LEU A 58 2.35 13.00 4.32
N GLY A 59 3.05 14.09 4.03
CA GLY A 59 4.02 14.67 4.95
C GLY A 59 3.45 15.17 6.27
N HIS A 60 2.15 15.42 6.34
CA HIS A 60 1.51 15.90 7.56
C HIS A 60 1.02 14.79 8.49
N TYR A 61 1.15 13.54 8.10
CA TYR A 61 0.79 12.42 8.96
C TYR A 61 2.02 11.99 9.76
N SER A 62 1.92 12.07 11.08
CA SER A 62 3.09 11.81 11.95
C SER A 62 3.49 10.35 12.01
N ASN A 63 2.57 9.43 11.72
CA ASN A 63 2.82 7.99 11.82
C ASN A 63 2.87 7.29 10.46
N VAL A 64 3.12 8.05 9.39
CA VAL A 64 3.20 7.51 8.03
C VAL A 64 4.58 7.75 7.46
N ARG A 65 5.19 6.69 6.92
CA ARG A 65 6.46 6.77 6.20
C ARG A 65 6.26 6.34 4.76
N VAL A 66 7.08 6.89 3.86
CA VAL A 66 7.12 6.50 2.45
C VAL A 66 8.49 5.91 2.17
N GLU A 67 8.53 4.68 1.69
CA GLU A 67 9.77 4.01 1.33
C GLU A 67 9.61 3.34 -0.03
N GLY A 68 10.70 3.37 -0.81
CA GLY A 68 10.75 2.60 -2.04
C GLY A 68 11.32 1.21 -1.77
N PHE A 69 10.92 0.23 -2.56
CA PHE A 69 11.51 -1.09 -2.46
C PHE A 69 11.57 -1.77 -3.82
N SER A 70 12.57 -2.62 -3.98
CA SER A 70 12.67 -3.51 -5.13
C SER A 70 12.73 -4.93 -4.59
N GLY A 71 12.39 -5.92 -5.43
CA GLY A 71 12.38 -7.31 -5.02
C GLY A 71 11.05 -7.73 -4.43
N LEU A 72 11.09 -8.66 -3.50
CA LEU A 72 9.87 -9.31 -3.03
C LEU A 72 9.19 -8.53 -1.91
N LEU A 73 7.86 -8.46 -1.99
CA LEU A 73 7.06 -7.80 -0.97
C LEU A 73 7.30 -8.41 0.42
N LYS A 74 7.46 -9.75 0.49
CA LYS A 74 7.68 -10.40 1.78
C LYS A 74 8.93 -9.88 2.48
N ASP A 75 9.97 -9.59 1.73
CA ASP A 75 11.22 -9.08 2.30
C ASP A 75 11.03 -7.65 2.83
N PHE A 76 10.28 -6.84 2.10
CA PHE A 76 9.96 -5.49 2.52
C PHE A 76 9.12 -5.50 3.81
N VAL A 77 8.14 -6.40 3.88
CA VAL A 77 7.29 -6.55 5.06
C VAL A 77 8.14 -6.96 6.27
N ARG A 78 9.04 -7.92 6.09
CA ARG A 78 9.92 -8.38 7.17
C ARG A 78 10.88 -7.28 7.63
N LYS A 79 11.44 -6.56 6.68
CA LYS A 79 12.35 -5.45 6.99
C LYS A 79 11.70 -4.41 7.89
N ASN A 80 10.42 -4.15 7.68
CA ASN A 80 9.69 -3.14 8.44
C ASN A 80 8.99 -3.71 9.68
N ASN A 81 9.16 -4.99 9.97
CA ASN A 81 8.51 -5.65 11.09
C ASN A 81 6.99 -5.47 11.08
N ALA A 82 6.41 -5.46 9.88
CA ALA A 82 4.99 -5.25 9.71
C ALA A 82 4.21 -6.51 10.02
N ARG A 83 3.04 -6.33 10.62
CA ARG A 83 2.12 -7.42 10.94
C ARG A 83 0.90 -7.43 10.05
N VAL A 84 0.71 -6.37 9.26
CA VAL A 84 -0.47 -6.18 8.43
C VAL A 84 -0.04 -5.64 7.07
N ILE A 85 -0.63 -6.20 6.02
CA ILE A 85 -0.56 -5.63 4.67
C ILE A 85 -1.93 -5.04 4.38
N VAL A 86 -1.97 -3.77 4.02
CA VAL A 86 -3.22 -3.08 3.69
C VAL A 86 -3.33 -2.99 2.17
N ARG A 87 -4.50 -3.35 1.65
CA ARG A 87 -4.77 -3.25 0.22
C ARG A 87 -6.10 -2.55 0.02
N GLY A 88 -6.20 -1.78 -1.07
CA GLY A 88 -7.48 -1.19 -1.48
C GLY A 88 -8.26 -2.15 -2.34
N LEU A 89 -9.58 -2.16 -2.17
CA LEU A 89 -10.46 -3.00 -2.99
C LEU A 89 -11.52 -2.09 -3.59
N ARG A 90 -11.43 -1.85 -4.90
CA ARG A 90 -12.26 -0.86 -5.58
C ARG A 90 -13.45 -1.45 -6.33
N ALA A 91 -13.28 -2.64 -6.89
CA ALA A 91 -14.29 -3.25 -7.75
C ALA A 91 -14.27 -4.75 -7.61
N VAL A 92 -15.35 -5.39 -8.06
CA VAL A 92 -15.45 -6.85 -8.05
C VAL A 92 -14.30 -7.48 -8.83
N SER A 93 -13.89 -6.85 -9.93
CA SER A 93 -12.78 -7.35 -10.73
C SER A 93 -11.44 -7.35 -9.98
N ASP A 94 -11.29 -6.47 -8.99
CA ASP A 94 -10.08 -6.44 -8.16
C ASP A 94 -10.10 -7.58 -7.13
N PHE A 95 -11.29 -8.02 -6.72
CA PHE A 95 -11.44 -8.95 -5.61
C PHE A 95 -10.72 -10.27 -5.85
N GLU A 96 -10.89 -10.87 -7.02
CA GLU A 96 -10.26 -12.16 -7.28
C GLU A 96 -8.74 -12.09 -7.22
N TYR A 97 -8.17 -11.08 -7.87
CA TYR A 97 -6.73 -10.88 -7.85
C TYR A 97 -6.23 -10.65 -6.44
N GLU A 98 -6.87 -9.75 -5.70
CA GLU A 98 -6.46 -9.42 -4.34
C GLU A 98 -6.63 -10.60 -3.41
N PHE A 99 -7.69 -11.38 -3.59
CA PHE A 99 -7.92 -12.57 -2.77
C PHE A 99 -6.82 -13.62 -2.99
N GLN A 100 -6.41 -13.83 -4.25
CA GLN A 100 -5.34 -14.76 -4.56
C GLN A 100 -4.01 -14.27 -3.97
N MET A 101 -3.74 -12.99 -4.06
CA MET A 101 -2.52 -12.42 -3.49
C MET A 101 -2.51 -12.53 -1.98
N ALA A 102 -3.66 -12.31 -1.34
CA ALA A 102 -3.78 -12.48 0.11
C ALA A 102 -3.50 -13.93 0.52
N GLY A 103 -3.99 -14.90 -0.27
CA GLY A 103 -3.71 -16.30 -0.01
C GLY A 103 -2.23 -16.63 -0.12
N MET A 104 -1.58 -16.10 -1.15
CA MET A 104 -0.14 -16.29 -1.33
C MET A 104 0.64 -15.64 -0.20
N ASN A 105 0.26 -14.42 0.21
CA ASN A 105 0.92 -13.73 1.31
C ASN A 105 0.76 -14.50 2.62
N ARG A 106 -0.40 -15.10 2.86
CA ARG A 106 -0.61 -15.93 4.05
C ARG A 106 0.34 -17.12 4.05
N TYR A 107 0.57 -17.73 2.88
CA TYR A 107 1.49 -18.84 2.75
C TYR A 107 2.93 -18.41 3.04
N LEU A 108 3.35 -17.28 2.46
CA LEU A 108 4.72 -16.77 2.58
C LEU A 108 4.98 -16.07 3.91
N LEU A 109 3.94 -15.48 4.49
CA LEU A 109 4.01 -14.66 5.71
C LEU A 109 2.86 -15.08 6.64
N PRO A 110 2.97 -16.27 7.26
CA PRO A 110 1.83 -16.80 8.04
C PRO A 110 1.48 -15.96 9.27
N ASP A 111 2.38 -15.11 9.74
CA ASP A 111 2.16 -14.24 10.89
C ASP A 111 1.71 -12.83 10.49
N VAL A 112 1.45 -12.60 9.20
CA VAL A 112 1.05 -11.30 8.68
C VAL A 112 -0.35 -11.42 8.07
N GLU A 113 -1.24 -10.51 8.46
CA GLU A 113 -2.60 -10.48 7.92
C GLU A 113 -2.70 -9.48 6.77
N THR A 114 -3.56 -9.78 5.81
CA THR A 114 -3.90 -8.83 4.74
C THR A 114 -5.28 -8.29 5.02
N LEU A 115 -5.40 -6.97 5.11
CA LEU A 115 -6.67 -6.29 5.32
C LEU A 115 -7.04 -5.49 4.09
N PHE A 116 -8.31 -5.57 3.71
CA PHE A 116 -8.83 -4.83 2.57
C PHE A 116 -9.67 -3.65 3.07
N LEU A 117 -9.39 -2.48 2.51
CA LEU A 117 -10.19 -1.30 2.76
C LEU A 117 -10.86 -0.88 1.47
N THR A 118 -12.14 -0.59 1.56
CA THR A 118 -12.88 -0.09 0.39
C THR A 118 -12.74 1.42 0.32
N PRO A 119 -12.78 2.01 -0.88
CA PRO A 119 -12.70 3.46 -1.01
C PRO A 119 -13.93 4.12 -0.38
N SER A 120 -13.78 5.37 0.02
CA SER A 120 -14.91 6.15 0.47
C SER A 120 -15.87 6.39 -0.70
N ASP A 121 -17.14 6.69 -0.40
CA ASP A 121 -18.16 6.84 -1.44
C ASP A 121 -17.78 7.85 -2.51
N GLN A 122 -17.10 8.92 -2.13
CA GLN A 122 -16.72 9.94 -3.09
C GLN A 122 -15.67 9.46 -4.11
N TYR A 123 -14.96 8.39 -3.81
CA TYR A 123 -13.94 7.83 -4.71
C TYR A 123 -14.35 6.50 -5.32
N GLN A 124 -15.45 5.91 -4.86
CA GLN A 124 -15.87 4.59 -5.28
C GLN A 124 -16.21 4.51 -6.77
N PHE A 125 -16.77 5.57 -7.31
CA PHE A 125 -17.22 5.62 -8.69
C PHE A 125 -16.24 6.32 -9.63
N ILE A 126 -15.07 6.68 -9.12
CA ILE A 126 -13.99 7.27 -9.91
C ILE A 126 -12.96 6.18 -10.14
N SER A 127 -12.92 5.67 -11.33
CA SER A 127 -11.99 4.60 -11.68
C SER A 127 -10.76 5.11 -12.38
#